data_f60f12ccf53d021f3d755e0c2114cae2
#
_entry.id   f60f12ccf53d021f3d755e0c2114cae2
#
_cell.length_a   1.000
_cell.length_b   1.000
_cell.length_c   1.000
_cell.angle_alpha   90.00
_cell.angle_beta   90.00
_cell.angle_gamma   90.00
#
_symmetry.space_group_name_H-M   'P 1'
#
loop_
_entity.id
_entity.type
_entity.pdbx_description
1 polymer ?
#
loop_
_entity_poly.entity_id
_entity_poly.type
_entity_poly.pdbx_seq_one_letter_code
_entity_poly.pdbx_strand_id
1 'polypeptide(L)'
;KLSFNTTKGSNTIGVEMNVDGQYAGTFQYDADSGRSLVELDPTFQGKGLGKILILKGIYTAIMSGLDYVEDESRTQAFDNAMDSLADSGYIVNDDEYWYVTGTGEQYLKQVSL
;
A
#
# COMPACT_ATOMS: atom_id res chain seq x y z
N LYS A 1 11.71 -1.69 13.38
CA LYS A 1 10.98 -2.85 12.86
C LYS A 1 9.58 -2.43 12.46
N LEU A 2 9.17 -2.82 11.26
CA LEU A 2 7.83 -2.54 10.77
C LEU A 2 6.86 -3.66 11.18
N SER A 3 5.68 -3.28 11.58
CA SER A 3 4.57 -4.21 11.79
C SER A 3 3.28 -3.60 11.21
N PHE A 4 2.34 -4.48 10.86
CA PHE A 4 1.10 -4.07 10.20
C PHE A 4 -0.09 -4.72 10.87
N ASN A 5 -1.15 -3.94 11.06
CA ASN A 5 -2.46 -4.45 11.46
C ASN A 5 -3.43 -4.22 10.30
N THR A 6 -4.13 -5.26 9.88
CA THR A 6 -5.03 -5.17 8.75
C THR A 6 -6.48 -5.35 9.20
N THR A 7 -7.38 -4.61 8.57
CA THR A 7 -8.83 -4.73 8.80
C THR A 7 -9.51 -4.92 7.45
N LYS A 8 -10.67 -5.57 7.47
CA LYS A 8 -11.43 -5.86 6.25
C LYS A 8 -12.90 -5.57 6.49
N GLY A 9 -13.50 -4.77 5.60
CA GLY A 9 -14.95 -4.58 5.50
C GLY A 9 -15.52 -5.34 4.31
N SER A 10 -16.74 -5.00 3.87
CA SER A 10 -17.40 -5.68 2.74
C SER A 10 -16.59 -5.59 1.45
N ASN A 11 -16.20 -4.38 1.06
CA ASN A 11 -15.37 -4.14 -0.14
C ASN A 11 -14.27 -3.13 0.19
N THR A 12 -13.81 -3.14 1.44
CA THR A 12 -12.80 -2.21 1.93
C THR A 12 -11.71 -2.95 2.67
N ILE A 13 -10.51 -2.39 2.66
CA ILE A 13 -9.42 -2.85 3.53
C ILE A 13 -8.77 -1.64 4.19
N GLY A 14 -8.18 -1.88 5.34
CA GLY A 14 -7.35 -0.92 6.03
C GLY A 14 -6.06 -1.57 6.48
N VAL A 15 -4.97 -0.82 6.41
CA VAL A 15 -3.66 -1.24 6.90
C VAL A 15 -3.13 -0.15 7.81
N GLU A 16 -2.83 -0.51 9.05
CA GLU A 16 -2.13 0.36 9.97
C GLU A 16 -0.67 -0.08 10.04
N MET A 17 0.24 0.85 9.85
CA MET A 17 1.68 0.58 9.93
C MET A 17 2.24 1.16 11.23
N ASN A 18 3.05 0.35 11.92
CA ASN A 18 3.75 0.76 13.11
C ASN A 18 5.25 0.54 12.93
N VAL A 19 6.04 1.45 13.47
CA VAL A 19 7.51 1.36 13.47
C VAL A 19 7.95 1.23 14.92
N ASP A 20 8.58 0.11 15.26
CA ASP A 20 9.02 -0.19 16.63
C ASP A 20 7.90 -0.01 17.66
N GLY A 21 6.68 -0.41 17.29
CA GLY A 21 5.50 -0.33 18.14
C GLY A 21 4.83 1.04 18.15
N GLN A 22 5.35 2.03 17.44
CA GLN A 22 4.79 3.37 17.37
C GLN A 22 3.98 3.54 16.08
N TYR A 23 2.78 4.08 16.19
CA TYR A 23 1.92 4.36 15.03
C TYR A 23 2.65 5.26 14.02
N ALA A 24 2.66 4.84 12.77
CA ALA A 24 3.32 5.57 11.69
C ALA A 24 2.35 6.04 10.60
N GLY A 25 1.32 5.28 10.29
CA GLY A 25 0.39 5.69 9.25
C GLY A 25 -0.64 4.63 8.91
N THR A 26 -1.54 4.99 7.98
CA THR A 26 -2.60 4.10 7.51
C THR A 26 -2.75 4.16 6.01
N PHE A 27 -3.20 3.05 5.44
CA PHE A 27 -3.68 2.94 4.07
C PHE A 27 -5.11 2.42 4.13
N GLN A 28 -6.01 3.03 3.38
CA GLN A 28 -7.38 2.57 3.25
C GLN A 28 -7.75 2.47 1.78
N TYR A 29 -8.49 1.44 1.42
CA TYR A 29 -8.94 1.24 0.05
C TYR A 29 -10.41 0.81 0.04
N ASP A 30 -11.19 1.43 -0.83
CA ASP A 30 -12.59 1.10 -1.08
C ASP A 30 -12.71 0.64 -2.54
N ALA A 31 -12.99 -0.66 -2.73
CA ALA A 31 -13.08 -1.24 -4.07
C ALA A 31 -14.33 -0.77 -4.83
N ASP A 32 -15.39 -0.35 -4.13
CA ASP A 32 -16.61 0.14 -4.79
C ASP A 32 -16.36 1.47 -5.49
N SER A 33 -15.58 2.35 -4.88
CA SER A 33 -15.25 3.65 -5.46
C SER A 33 -13.90 3.68 -6.17
N GLY A 34 -13.04 2.69 -5.92
CA GLY A 34 -11.68 2.68 -6.41
C GLY A 34 -10.77 3.68 -5.71
N ARG A 35 -11.14 4.16 -4.53
CA ARG A 35 -10.40 5.21 -3.82
C ARG A 35 -9.43 4.65 -2.81
N SER A 36 -8.23 5.22 -2.83
CA SER A 36 -7.17 4.92 -1.86
C SER A 36 -6.86 6.18 -1.05
N LEU A 37 -6.67 6.01 0.25
CA LEU A 37 -6.27 7.08 1.15
C LEU A 37 -5.04 6.62 1.92
N VAL A 38 -3.98 7.42 1.86
CA VAL A 38 -2.73 7.15 2.56
C VAL A 38 -2.44 8.33 3.49
N GLU A 39 -2.26 8.04 4.76
CA GLU A 39 -1.86 9.05 5.75
C GLU A 39 -0.61 8.56 6.45
N LEU A 40 0.38 9.42 6.56
CA LEU A 40 1.64 9.12 7.23
C LEU A 40 1.89 10.21 8.27
N ASP A 41 2.16 9.78 9.51
CA ASP A 41 2.49 10.71 10.59
C ASP A 41 3.71 11.53 10.18
N PRO A 42 3.70 12.86 10.40
CA PRO A 42 4.82 13.75 10.00
C PRO A 42 6.19 13.29 10.48
N THR A 43 6.26 12.66 11.65
CA THR A 43 7.52 12.14 12.21
C THR A 43 8.16 11.09 11.29
N PHE A 44 7.34 10.37 10.52
CA PHE A 44 7.79 9.26 9.67
C PHE A 44 7.85 9.61 8.19
N GLN A 45 7.55 10.84 7.81
CA GLN A 45 7.63 11.29 6.42
C GLN A 45 9.08 11.43 5.97
N GLY A 46 9.31 11.29 4.66
CA GLY A 46 10.63 11.44 4.08
C GLY A 46 11.59 10.26 4.28
N LYS A 47 11.07 9.12 4.74
CA LYS A 47 11.89 7.92 5.04
C LYS A 47 11.58 6.74 4.13
N GLY A 48 10.80 6.95 3.07
CA GLY A 48 10.43 5.87 2.14
C GLY A 48 9.34 4.95 2.67
N LEU A 49 8.75 5.25 3.81
CA LEU A 49 7.74 4.38 4.45
C LEU A 49 6.40 4.41 3.74
N GLY A 50 6.07 5.52 3.07
CA GLY A 50 4.82 5.64 2.31
C GLY A 50 4.73 4.60 1.20
N LYS A 51 5.81 4.33 0.49
CA LYS A 51 5.86 3.29 -0.54
C LYS A 51 5.57 1.91 0.04
N ILE A 52 6.17 1.60 1.18
CA ILE A 52 5.98 0.31 1.83
C ILE A 52 4.54 0.15 2.26
N LEU A 53 3.94 1.20 2.81
CA LEU A 53 2.55 1.20 3.23
C LEU A 53 1.60 0.99 2.05
N ILE A 54 1.84 1.67 0.93
CA ILE A 54 1.06 1.50 -0.30
C ILE A 54 1.20 0.06 -0.82
N LEU A 55 2.42 -0.46 -0.89
CA LEU A 55 2.64 -1.83 -1.36
C LEU A 55 1.91 -2.85 -0.49
N LYS A 56 1.99 -2.69 0.83
CA LYS A 56 1.26 -3.56 1.76
C LYS A 56 -0.24 -3.42 1.58
N GLY A 57 -0.73 -2.21 1.33
CA GLY A 57 -2.14 -1.94 1.09
C GLY A 57 -2.65 -2.65 -0.16
N ILE A 58 -1.93 -2.53 -1.27
CA ILE A 58 -2.31 -3.21 -2.52
C ILE A 58 -2.30 -4.73 -2.32
N TYR A 59 -1.26 -5.26 -1.69
CA TYR A 59 -1.14 -6.68 -1.39
C TYR A 59 -2.32 -7.17 -0.54
N THR A 60 -2.66 -6.42 0.50
CA THR A 60 -3.78 -6.75 1.39
C THR A 60 -5.11 -6.77 0.64
N ALA A 61 -5.34 -5.78 -0.24
CA ALA A 61 -6.55 -5.72 -1.06
C ALA A 61 -6.69 -6.98 -1.93
N ILE A 62 -5.62 -7.33 -2.64
CA ILE A 62 -5.60 -8.50 -3.53
C ILE A 62 -5.81 -9.80 -2.74
N MET A 63 -5.12 -9.95 -1.63
CA MET A 63 -5.23 -11.15 -0.80
C MET A 63 -6.60 -11.24 -0.11
N SER A 64 -7.32 -10.14 -0.04
CA SER A 64 -8.71 -10.11 0.46
C SER A 64 -9.74 -10.37 -0.64
N GLY A 65 -9.30 -10.63 -1.87
CA GLY A 65 -10.18 -10.92 -2.99
C GLY A 65 -10.70 -9.68 -3.71
N LEU A 66 -10.13 -8.51 -3.45
CA LEU A 66 -10.52 -7.27 -4.11
C LEU A 66 -9.58 -6.97 -5.29
N ASP A 67 -10.14 -6.35 -6.33
CA ASP A 67 -9.33 -5.81 -7.43
C ASP A 67 -8.81 -4.44 -7.02
N TYR A 68 -7.54 -4.17 -7.28
CA TYR A 68 -6.97 -2.85 -6.98
C TYR A 68 -6.88 -2.02 -8.24
N VAL A 69 -7.60 -0.90 -8.25
CA VAL A 69 -7.58 0.07 -9.35
C VAL A 69 -6.92 1.37 -8.89
N GLU A 70 -6.35 2.09 -9.84
CA GLU A 70 -5.69 3.36 -9.57
C GLU A 70 -6.72 4.47 -9.38
N ASP A 71 -6.59 5.22 -8.27
CA ASP A 71 -7.47 6.34 -7.97
C ASP A 71 -7.10 7.56 -8.82
N GLU A 72 -8.09 8.15 -9.51
CA GLU A 72 -7.88 9.33 -10.34
C GLU A 72 -7.63 10.61 -9.53
N SER A 73 -8.05 10.64 -8.26
CA SER A 73 -7.91 11.82 -7.39
C SER A 73 -6.63 11.79 -6.54
N ARG A 74 -5.65 10.99 -6.93
CA ARG A 74 -4.41 10.80 -6.19
C ARG A 74 -3.51 12.02 -6.20
N THR A 75 -2.67 12.14 -5.18
CA THR A 75 -1.66 13.19 -5.07
C THR A 75 -0.41 12.87 -5.90
N GLN A 76 0.42 13.88 -6.15
CA GLN A 76 1.71 13.66 -6.82
C GLN A 76 2.61 12.73 -6.01
N ALA A 77 2.57 12.81 -4.69
CA ALA A 77 3.36 11.90 -3.85
C ALA A 77 2.92 10.45 -4.02
N PHE A 78 1.62 10.21 -4.15
CA PHE A 78 1.09 8.87 -4.41
C PHE A 78 1.58 8.36 -5.78
N ASP A 79 1.50 9.20 -6.83
CA ASP A 79 1.97 8.84 -8.16
C ASP A 79 3.46 8.50 -8.16
N ASN A 80 4.27 9.31 -7.49
CA ASN A 80 5.70 9.07 -7.39
C ASN A 80 6.00 7.74 -6.70
N ALA A 81 5.24 7.41 -5.65
CA ALA A 81 5.38 6.15 -4.95
C ALA A 81 5.01 4.96 -5.85
N MET A 82 3.91 5.07 -6.60
CA MET A 82 3.48 4.02 -7.54
C MET A 82 4.52 3.81 -8.64
N ASP A 83 5.05 4.89 -9.21
CA ASP A 83 6.09 4.82 -10.24
C ASP A 83 7.34 4.13 -9.68
N SER A 84 7.76 4.48 -8.48
CA SER A 84 8.92 3.87 -7.84
C SER A 84 8.72 2.37 -7.58
N LEU A 85 7.53 1.98 -7.12
CA LEU A 85 7.21 0.57 -6.90
C LEU A 85 7.20 -0.22 -8.22
N ALA A 86 6.66 0.37 -9.28
CA ALA A 86 6.65 -0.26 -10.60
C ALA A 86 8.07 -0.38 -11.17
N ASP A 87 8.88 0.67 -11.06
CA ASP A 87 10.26 0.67 -11.53
C ASP A 87 11.13 -0.36 -10.79
N SER A 88 10.83 -0.59 -9.52
CA SER A 88 11.52 -1.63 -8.73
C SER A 88 11.03 -3.04 -9.03
N GLY A 89 9.98 -3.18 -9.84
CA GLY A 89 9.42 -4.49 -10.18
C GLY A 89 8.55 -5.09 -9.09
N TYR A 90 8.09 -4.29 -8.13
CA TYR A 90 7.27 -4.76 -7.02
C TYR A 90 5.78 -4.84 -7.36
N ILE A 91 5.34 -3.99 -8.27
CA ILE A 91 3.96 -4.00 -8.78
C ILE A 91 3.97 -3.98 -10.30
N VAL A 92 2.89 -4.46 -10.89
CA VAL A 92 2.71 -4.46 -12.35
C VAL A 92 1.26 -4.07 -12.65
N ASN A 93 1.10 -3.28 -13.70
CA ASN A 93 -0.22 -2.90 -14.19
C ASN A 93 -0.62 -3.85 -15.33
N ASP A 94 -1.83 -4.38 -15.24
CA ASP A 94 -2.45 -5.16 -16.31
C ASP A 94 -3.80 -4.50 -16.60
N ASP A 95 -3.84 -3.71 -17.67
CA ASP A 95 -4.98 -2.89 -18.04
C ASP A 95 -5.28 -1.87 -16.93
N GLU A 96 -6.46 -1.94 -16.29
CA GLU A 96 -6.82 -0.99 -15.22
C GLU A 96 -6.47 -1.49 -13.82
N TYR A 97 -5.98 -2.74 -13.71
CA TYR A 97 -5.72 -3.37 -12.41
C TYR A 97 -4.23 -3.42 -12.10
N TRP A 98 -3.90 -3.27 -10.82
CA TRP A 98 -2.55 -3.42 -10.33
C TRP A 98 -2.40 -4.69 -9.52
N TYR A 99 -1.24 -5.32 -9.65
CA TYR A 99 -0.91 -6.56 -8.94
C TYR A 99 0.45 -6.44 -8.27
N VAL A 100 0.62 -7.12 -7.14
CA VAL A 100 1.92 -7.25 -6.49
C VAL A 100 2.63 -8.46 -7.08
N THR A 101 3.88 -8.26 -7.52
CA THR A 101 4.70 -9.32 -8.09
C THR A 101 5.30 -10.21 -6.99
N GLY A 102 5.87 -11.35 -7.38
CA GLY A 102 6.62 -12.18 -6.46
C GLY A 102 7.78 -11.42 -5.81
N THR A 103 8.45 -10.54 -6.57
CA THR A 103 9.51 -9.68 -6.04
C THR A 103 8.97 -8.70 -5.02
N GLY A 104 7.80 -8.12 -5.26
CA GLY A 104 7.13 -7.23 -4.30
C GLY A 104 6.74 -7.95 -3.02
N GLU A 105 6.20 -9.17 -3.13
CA GLU A 105 5.85 -9.98 -1.98
C GLU A 105 7.08 -10.31 -1.13
N GLN A 106 8.19 -10.69 -1.75
CA GLN A 106 9.45 -10.95 -1.05
C GLN A 106 9.96 -9.71 -0.32
N TYR A 107 9.89 -8.56 -0.98
CA TYR A 107 10.29 -7.30 -0.37
C TYR A 107 9.47 -7.00 0.90
N LEU A 108 8.15 -7.21 0.85
CA LEU A 108 7.29 -7.01 2.02
C LEU A 108 7.69 -7.94 3.18
N LYS A 109 8.05 -9.18 2.89
CA LYS A 109 8.51 -10.11 3.92
C LYS A 109 9.82 -9.62 4.55
N GLN A 110 10.73 -9.10 3.76
CA GLN A 110 12.02 -8.60 4.24
C GLN A 110 11.87 -7.39 5.16
N VAL A 111 11.03 -6.42 4.79
CA VAL A 111 10.86 -5.20 5.58
C VAL A 111 10.05 -5.42 6.85
N SER A 112 9.34 -6.53 6.95
CA SER A 112 8.52 -6.87 8.12
C SER A 112 9.26 -7.75 9.14
N LEU A 113 10.50 -8.09 8.87
CA LEU A 113 11.30 -8.92 9.78
C LEU A 113 11.75 -8.19 11.04
#